data_afe97ad6e9181e0d43b53da42e48ec29
#
_entry.id   afe97ad6e9181e0d43b53da42e48ec29
#
_cell.length_a   1.000
_cell.length_b   1.000
_cell.length_c   1.000
_cell.angle_alpha   90.00
_cell.angle_beta   90.00
_cell.angle_gamma   90.00
#
_symmetry.space_group_name_H-M   'P 1'
#
loop_
_entity.id
_entity.type
_entity.pdbx_description
1 polymer ?
#
loop_
_entity_poly.entity_id
_entity_poly.type
_entity_poly.pdbx_seq_one_letter_code
_entity_poly.pdbx_strand_id
1 'polypeptide(L)'
;VYYFASALKVGAPEQTVAFCVPTGNFGNVFAGWVAAKMGLPVEKFIVASNRNDILTRFFATGTMQRRSVDPSLSPSMDIQVSSNFERLLFELMDRDGVEVDRLMKRFAKSGRFDVAENVLRSALSLFSGFCLNDDGTRAEIRSTYQQTGMVIDPHSAVGLAGARQARVSGLVSQDTPIIS
;
A
#
# COMPACT_ATOMS: atom_id res chain seq x y z
N VAL A 1 6.42 -13.88 7.46
CA VAL A 1 7.47 -13.89 8.50
C VAL A 1 7.88 -12.47 8.87
N TYR A 2 8.28 -11.60 7.91
CA TYR A 2 8.82 -10.26 8.21
C TYR A 2 7.84 -9.35 8.96
N TYR A 3 6.55 -9.37 8.63
CA TYR A 3 5.52 -8.62 9.33
C TYR A 3 5.45 -8.96 10.82
N PHE A 4 5.46 -10.25 11.16
CA PHE A 4 5.52 -10.68 12.56
C PHE A 4 6.85 -10.29 13.21
N ALA A 5 7.98 -10.54 12.53
CA ALA A 5 9.29 -10.26 13.10
C ALA A 5 9.50 -8.76 13.40
N SER A 6 9.03 -7.88 12.52
CA SER A 6 9.14 -6.42 12.74
C SER A 6 8.13 -5.92 13.79
N ALA A 7 6.91 -6.43 13.78
CA ALA A 7 5.89 -6.04 14.75
C ALA A 7 6.26 -6.45 16.18
N LEU A 8 6.79 -7.68 16.38
CA LEU A 8 7.26 -8.13 17.68
C LEU A 8 8.36 -7.23 18.26
N LYS A 9 9.23 -6.66 17.40
CA LYS A 9 10.29 -5.74 17.85
C LYS A 9 9.77 -4.42 18.40
N VAL A 10 8.55 -4.03 18.06
CA VAL A 10 7.93 -2.78 18.50
C VAL A 10 6.74 -2.99 19.45
N GLY A 11 6.60 -4.21 20.01
CA GLY A 11 5.69 -4.49 21.11
C GLY A 11 4.41 -5.25 20.77
N ALA A 12 4.24 -5.74 19.55
CA ALA A 12 3.12 -6.65 19.26
C ALA A 12 3.31 -7.99 20.00
N PRO A 13 2.24 -8.71 20.38
CA PRO A 13 0.82 -8.42 20.09
C PRO A 13 0.15 -7.45 21.07
N GLU A 14 0.82 -7.05 22.16
CA GLU A 14 0.26 -6.15 23.17
C GLU A 14 0.03 -4.75 22.61
N GLN A 15 0.81 -4.36 21.60
CA GLN A 15 0.68 -3.10 20.89
C GLN A 15 0.23 -3.32 19.45
N THR A 16 -0.80 -2.58 19.03
CA THR A 16 -1.22 -2.50 17.64
C THR A 16 -0.15 -1.77 16.83
N VAL A 17 0.07 -2.19 15.58
CA VAL A 17 1.06 -1.60 14.67
C VAL A 17 0.41 -1.16 13.36
N ALA A 18 1.05 -0.27 12.63
CA ALA A 18 0.71 0.04 11.24
C ALA A 18 1.91 -0.21 10.33
N PHE A 19 1.64 -0.46 9.07
CA PHE A 19 2.69 -0.68 8.07
C PHE A 19 2.52 0.30 6.92
N CYS A 20 3.60 0.98 6.55
CA CYS A 20 3.66 1.73 5.30
C CYS A 20 4.57 1.00 4.33
N VAL A 21 4.00 0.49 3.25
CA VAL A 21 4.68 -0.44 2.35
C VAL A 21 4.85 0.16 0.97
N PRO A 22 6.09 0.46 0.54
CA PRO A 22 6.39 0.80 -0.85
C PRO A 22 5.89 -0.32 -1.77
N THR A 23 4.97 0.00 -2.69
CA THR A 23 4.19 -1.05 -3.35
C THR A 23 4.08 -0.83 -4.85
N GLY A 24 4.50 -1.86 -5.61
CA GLY A 24 4.15 -2.05 -7.01
C GLY A 24 3.13 -3.19 -7.15
N ASN A 25 3.62 -4.42 -7.21
CA ASN A 25 2.83 -5.63 -7.51
C ASN A 25 1.95 -6.17 -6.36
N PHE A 26 1.86 -5.48 -5.24
CA PHE A 26 1.02 -5.82 -4.09
C PHE A 26 1.35 -7.13 -3.35
N GLY A 27 2.33 -7.89 -3.76
CA GLY A 27 2.67 -9.19 -3.15
C GLY A 27 3.09 -9.05 -1.68
N ASN A 28 3.92 -8.06 -1.37
CA ASN A 28 4.36 -7.75 -0.02
C ASN A 28 3.17 -7.34 0.87
N VAL A 29 2.37 -6.37 0.44
CA VAL A 29 1.18 -5.90 1.19
C VAL A 29 0.19 -7.03 1.43
N PHE A 30 -0.05 -7.89 0.44
CA PHE A 30 -0.93 -9.04 0.61
C PHE A 30 -0.41 -10.03 1.67
N ALA A 31 0.91 -10.24 1.76
CA ALA A 31 1.50 -11.04 2.84
C ALA A 31 1.27 -10.38 4.22
N GLY A 32 1.27 -9.05 4.31
CA GLY A 32 0.87 -8.30 5.50
C GLY A 32 -0.59 -8.52 5.87
N TRP A 33 -1.49 -8.46 4.88
CA TRP A 33 -2.90 -8.77 5.08
C TRP A 33 -3.11 -10.19 5.61
N VAL A 34 -2.39 -11.18 5.06
CA VAL A 34 -2.42 -12.56 5.59
C VAL A 34 -1.96 -12.60 7.04
N ALA A 35 -0.89 -11.87 7.40
CA ALA A 35 -0.43 -11.80 8.78
C ALA A 35 -1.51 -11.20 9.72
N ALA A 36 -2.23 -10.16 9.28
CA ALA A 36 -3.36 -9.60 10.03
C ALA A 36 -4.49 -10.62 10.20
N LYS A 37 -4.81 -11.40 9.16
CA LYS A 37 -5.79 -12.52 9.25
C LYS A 37 -5.33 -13.65 10.16
N MET A 38 -4.03 -13.81 10.37
CA MET A 38 -3.45 -14.76 11.33
C MET A 38 -3.42 -14.22 12.77
N GLY A 39 -3.93 -13.00 13.02
CA GLY A 39 -4.03 -12.41 14.35
C GLY A 39 -3.00 -11.32 14.68
N LEU A 40 -2.16 -10.91 13.73
CA LEU A 40 -1.30 -9.75 13.96
C LEU A 40 -2.17 -8.49 14.11
N PRO A 41 -2.06 -7.73 15.24
CA PRO A 41 -2.89 -6.54 15.44
C PRO A 41 -2.40 -5.38 14.57
N VAL A 42 -3.02 -5.22 13.41
CA VAL A 42 -2.69 -4.16 12.44
C VAL A 42 -3.80 -3.13 12.39
N GLU A 43 -3.48 -1.87 12.67
CA GLU A 43 -4.41 -0.74 12.56
C GLU A 43 -4.61 -0.34 11.10
N LYS A 44 -3.52 -0.23 10.32
CA LYS A 44 -3.59 0.22 8.93
C LYS A 44 -2.40 -0.28 8.10
N PHE A 45 -2.67 -0.58 6.83
CA PHE A 45 -1.68 -0.70 5.78
C PHE A 45 -1.74 0.55 4.88
N ILE A 46 -0.67 1.33 4.84
CA ILE A 46 -0.50 2.43 3.91
C ILE A 46 0.23 1.89 2.68
N VAL A 47 -0.47 1.82 1.57
CA VAL A 47 0.04 1.36 0.29
C VAL A 47 0.68 2.54 -0.41
N ALA A 48 2.00 2.64 -0.32
CA ALA A 48 2.75 3.78 -0.83
C ALA A 48 3.24 3.51 -2.26
N SER A 49 2.88 4.38 -3.19
CA SER A 49 3.24 4.34 -4.61
C SER A 49 4.10 5.55 -4.99
N ASN A 50 4.82 5.45 -6.09
CA ASN A 50 5.39 6.61 -6.75
C ASN A 50 4.31 7.29 -7.64
N ARG A 51 4.71 8.10 -8.63
CA ARG A 51 3.78 8.72 -9.59
C ARG A 51 2.93 7.74 -10.39
N ASN A 52 3.31 6.44 -10.41
CA ASN A 52 2.50 5.37 -10.98
C ASN A 52 1.49 4.89 -9.93
N ASP A 53 0.48 5.66 -9.70
CA ASP A 53 -0.41 5.69 -8.55
C ASP A 53 -1.68 4.83 -8.69
N ILE A 54 -1.66 3.77 -9.50
CA ILE A 54 -2.86 2.98 -9.80
C ILE A 54 -3.56 2.45 -8.55
N LEU A 55 -2.80 1.98 -7.55
CA LEU A 55 -3.36 1.48 -6.28
C LEU A 55 -3.90 2.62 -5.42
N THR A 56 -3.20 3.74 -5.35
CA THR A 56 -3.67 4.95 -4.61
C THR A 56 -5.01 5.43 -5.16
N ARG A 57 -5.15 5.50 -6.50
CA ARG A 57 -6.41 5.87 -7.16
C ARG A 57 -7.51 4.85 -6.89
N PHE A 58 -7.18 3.55 -6.87
CA PHE A 58 -8.15 2.53 -6.52
C PHE A 58 -8.69 2.74 -5.11
N PHE A 59 -7.85 2.93 -4.11
CA PHE A 59 -8.30 3.17 -2.73
C PHE A 59 -9.07 4.49 -2.57
N ALA A 60 -8.83 5.47 -3.45
CA ALA A 60 -9.60 6.72 -3.42
C ALA A 60 -10.99 6.61 -4.08
N THR A 61 -11.17 5.73 -5.07
CA THR A 61 -12.35 5.78 -5.96
C THR A 61 -13.08 4.46 -6.18
N GLY A 62 -12.48 3.33 -5.80
CA GLY A 62 -12.97 1.99 -6.18
C GLY A 62 -12.73 1.64 -7.65
N THR A 63 -12.04 2.50 -8.40
CA THR A 63 -11.74 2.29 -9.81
C THR A 63 -10.28 1.87 -10.01
N MET A 64 -10.09 0.71 -10.61
CA MET A 64 -8.78 0.29 -11.14
C MET A 64 -8.71 0.70 -12.60
N GLN A 65 -7.83 1.65 -12.92
CA GLN A 65 -7.67 2.15 -14.29
C GLN A 65 -6.20 2.25 -14.67
N ARG A 66 -5.81 1.49 -15.69
CA ARG A 66 -4.47 1.53 -16.28
C ARG A 66 -4.25 2.85 -17.01
N ARG A 67 -3.07 3.44 -16.81
CA ARG A 67 -2.55 4.60 -17.54
C ARG A 67 -1.21 4.23 -18.19
N SER A 68 -0.55 5.18 -18.84
CA SER A 68 0.87 5.06 -19.22
C SER A 68 1.74 4.92 -17.97
N VAL A 69 2.84 4.19 -18.10
CA VAL A 69 3.88 4.13 -17.07
C VAL A 69 4.80 5.33 -17.25
N ASP A 70 5.04 6.05 -16.17
CA ASP A 70 5.97 7.18 -16.13
C ASP A 70 7.25 6.75 -15.39
N PRO A 71 8.42 6.74 -16.03
CA PRO A 71 9.68 6.41 -15.38
C PRO A 71 9.96 7.30 -14.17
N SER A 72 10.44 6.71 -13.08
CA SER A 72 10.69 7.39 -11.82
C SER A 72 12.02 7.01 -11.17
N LEU A 73 12.34 7.61 -10.02
CA LEU A 73 13.50 7.27 -9.20
C LEU A 73 13.35 5.91 -8.49
N SER A 74 12.15 5.34 -8.45
CA SER A 74 11.85 4.06 -7.80
C SER A 74 11.28 3.05 -8.80
N PRO A 75 12.10 2.55 -9.76
CA PRO A 75 11.63 1.82 -10.94
C PRO A 75 10.89 0.51 -10.64
N SER A 76 11.11 -0.14 -9.50
CA SER A 76 10.35 -1.33 -9.11
C SER A 76 8.87 -1.05 -8.85
N MET A 77 8.49 0.22 -8.69
CA MET A 77 7.09 0.67 -8.55
C MET A 77 6.54 1.32 -9.84
N ASP A 78 7.31 1.34 -10.94
CA ASP A 78 6.89 1.88 -12.25
C ASP A 78 5.97 0.87 -12.96
N ILE A 79 4.78 0.70 -12.42
CA ILE A 79 3.78 -0.23 -12.92
C ILE A 79 2.39 0.40 -13.02
N GLN A 80 1.58 -0.12 -13.95
CA GLN A 80 0.15 0.20 -14.07
C GLN A 80 -0.71 -1.08 -14.11
N VAL A 81 -0.11 -2.21 -13.73
CA VAL A 81 -0.80 -3.49 -13.47
C VAL A 81 -0.21 -4.09 -12.21
N SER A 82 -1.00 -4.16 -11.15
CA SER A 82 -0.58 -4.73 -9.86
C SER A 82 -0.99 -6.20 -9.81
N SER A 83 -0.07 -7.09 -10.17
CA SER A 83 -0.35 -8.51 -10.49
C SER A 83 -0.90 -9.34 -9.34
N ASN A 84 -0.68 -8.95 -8.08
CA ASN A 84 -1.18 -9.70 -6.91
C ASN A 84 -2.41 -9.04 -6.28
N PHE A 85 -2.88 -7.92 -6.82
CA PHE A 85 -4.04 -7.22 -6.26
C PHE A 85 -5.34 -8.04 -6.37
N GLU A 86 -5.44 -8.87 -7.41
CA GLU A 86 -6.57 -9.80 -7.58
C GLU A 86 -6.78 -10.74 -6.38
N ARG A 87 -5.71 -11.08 -5.64
CA ARG A 87 -5.79 -11.90 -4.44
C ARG A 87 -6.56 -11.19 -3.32
N LEU A 88 -6.34 -9.89 -3.17
CA LEU A 88 -7.11 -9.08 -2.21
C LEU A 88 -8.57 -8.95 -2.67
N LEU A 89 -8.81 -8.71 -3.96
CA LEU A 89 -10.17 -8.66 -4.52
C LEU A 89 -10.93 -9.95 -4.24
N PHE A 90 -10.30 -11.11 -4.44
CA PHE A 90 -10.89 -12.41 -4.15
C PHE A 90 -11.38 -12.51 -2.71
N GLU A 91 -10.56 -12.10 -1.75
CA GLU A 91 -10.94 -12.12 -0.34
C GLU A 91 -12.00 -11.07 0.02
N LEU A 92 -11.94 -9.87 -0.58
CA LEU A 92 -12.93 -8.80 -0.37
C LEU A 92 -14.31 -9.10 -0.98
N MET A 93 -14.36 -10.02 -1.94
CA MET A 93 -15.57 -10.49 -2.63
C MET A 93 -16.01 -11.87 -2.11
N ASP A 94 -15.73 -12.19 -0.86
CA ASP A 94 -16.14 -13.45 -0.22
C ASP A 94 -15.70 -14.69 -1.02
N ARG A 95 -14.55 -14.61 -1.69
CA ARG A 95 -13.94 -15.65 -2.51
C ARG A 95 -14.76 -16.01 -3.78
N ASP A 96 -15.55 -15.07 -4.29
CA ASP A 96 -16.24 -15.23 -5.58
C ASP A 96 -15.23 -15.16 -6.74
N GLY A 97 -14.68 -16.30 -7.12
CA GLY A 97 -13.73 -16.42 -8.23
C GLY A 97 -14.34 -16.07 -9.59
N VAL A 98 -15.64 -16.22 -9.76
CA VAL A 98 -16.33 -15.90 -11.03
C VAL A 98 -16.36 -14.38 -11.23
N GLU A 99 -16.69 -13.64 -10.18
CA GLU A 99 -16.72 -12.18 -10.24
C GLU A 99 -15.30 -11.60 -10.39
N VAL A 100 -14.30 -12.14 -9.68
CA VAL A 100 -12.90 -11.72 -9.84
C VAL A 100 -12.41 -11.97 -11.28
N ASP A 101 -12.66 -13.14 -11.84
CA ASP A 101 -12.30 -13.46 -13.24
C ASP A 101 -12.96 -12.47 -14.21
N ARG A 102 -14.23 -12.15 -13.99
CA ARG A 102 -14.98 -11.16 -14.79
C ARG A 102 -14.30 -9.79 -14.76
N LEU A 103 -13.89 -9.32 -13.57
CA LEU A 103 -13.18 -8.04 -13.39
C LEU A 103 -11.82 -8.07 -14.08
N MET A 104 -11.04 -9.15 -13.92
CA MET A 104 -9.72 -9.30 -14.54
C MET A 104 -9.81 -9.34 -16.07
N LYS A 105 -10.79 -10.05 -16.64
CA LYS A 105 -11.04 -10.05 -18.09
C LYS A 105 -11.44 -8.66 -18.60
N ARG A 106 -12.28 -7.94 -17.85
CA ARG A 106 -12.62 -6.55 -18.17
C ARG A 106 -11.39 -5.65 -18.14
N PHE A 107 -10.54 -5.77 -17.10
CA PHE A 107 -9.30 -5.02 -16.99
C PHE A 107 -8.32 -5.32 -18.12
N ALA A 108 -8.17 -6.57 -18.49
CA ALA A 108 -7.33 -6.97 -19.62
C ALA A 108 -7.81 -6.33 -20.95
N LYS A 109 -9.13 -6.32 -21.19
CA LYS A 109 -9.73 -5.80 -22.41
C LYS A 109 -9.76 -4.28 -22.49
N SER A 110 -10.17 -3.60 -21.43
CA SER A 110 -10.45 -2.15 -21.43
C SER A 110 -9.46 -1.32 -20.59
N GLY A 111 -8.58 -1.97 -19.82
CA GLY A 111 -7.69 -1.30 -18.87
C GLY A 111 -8.40 -0.72 -17.66
N ARG A 112 -9.69 -1.07 -17.45
CA ARG A 112 -10.49 -0.51 -16.35
C ARG A 112 -11.50 -1.52 -15.79
N PHE A 113 -11.66 -1.48 -14.46
CA PHE A 113 -12.85 -1.99 -13.78
C PHE A 113 -13.19 -1.10 -12.56
N ASP A 114 -14.41 -1.23 -12.10
CA ASP A 114 -14.91 -0.58 -10.90
C ASP A 114 -15.44 -1.66 -9.96
N VAL A 115 -15.23 -1.50 -8.66
CA VAL A 115 -15.80 -2.38 -7.63
C VAL A 115 -17.03 -1.73 -7.00
N ALA A 116 -17.91 -2.53 -6.41
CA ALA A 116 -19.03 -2.03 -5.64
C ALA A 116 -18.57 -1.27 -4.39
N GLU A 117 -19.39 -0.33 -3.92
CA GLU A 117 -19.05 0.53 -2.77
C GLU A 117 -18.77 -0.25 -1.48
N ASN A 118 -19.51 -1.34 -1.24
CA ASN A 118 -19.26 -2.21 -0.08
C ASN A 118 -17.89 -2.88 -0.13
N VAL A 119 -17.40 -3.28 -1.31
CA VAL A 119 -16.05 -3.86 -1.50
C VAL A 119 -14.99 -2.80 -1.22
N LEU A 120 -15.16 -1.58 -1.76
CA LEU A 120 -14.25 -0.48 -1.46
C LEU A 120 -14.24 -0.15 0.04
N ARG A 121 -15.39 -0.05 0.67
CA ARG A 121 -15.50 0.22 2.11
C ARG A 121 -14.81 -0.86 2.94
N SER A 122 -14.96 -2.12 2.57
CA SER A 122 -14.25 -3.24 3.21
C SER A 122 -12.74 -3.11 3.04
N ALA A 123 -12.24 -2.74 1.86
CA ALA A 123 -10.83 -2.47 1.64
C ALA A 123 -10.33 -1.31 2.52
N LEU A 124 -11.06 -0.20 2.55
CA LEU A 124 -10.68 1.01 3.29
C LEU A 124 -10.71 0.84 4.82
N SER A 125 -11.34 -0.20 5.35
CA SER A 125 -11.25 -0.51 6.78
C SER A 125 -9.81 -0.76 7.23
N LEU A 126 -8.98 -1.36 6.37
CA LEU A 126 -7.61 -1.76 6.70
C LEU A 126 -6.55 -1.10 5.81
N PHE A 127 -6.90 -0.68 4.58
CA PHE A 127 -5.94 -0.12 3.63
C PHE A 127 -6.17 1.37 3.39
N SER A 128 -5.09 2.06 3.02
CA SER A 128 -5.11 3.43 2.50
C SER A 128 -4.04 3.58 1.43
N GLY A 129 -4.29 4.40 0.41
CA GLY A 129 -3.31 4.73 -0.63
C GLY A 129 -2.53 6.00 -0.30
N PHE A 130 -1.27 6.02 -0.70
CA PHE A 130 -0.41 7.21 -0.68
C PHE A 130 0.42 7.22 -1.95
N CYS A 131 0.69 8.41 -2.52
CA CYS A 131 1.62 8.54 -3.64
C CYS A 131 2.58 9.70 -3.44
N LEU A 132 3.80 9.54 -3.95
CA LEU A 132 4.86 10.54 -3.90
C LEU A 132 5.53 10.67 -5.26
N ASN A 133 5.76 11.90 -5.71
CA ASN A 133 6.52 12.16 -6.93
C ASN A 133 8.03 12.20 -6.66
N ASP A 134 8.84 12.32 -7.71
CA ASP A 134 10.29 12.32 -7.59
C ASP A 134 10.85 13.48 -6.78
N ASP A 135 10.23 14.65 -6.83
CA ASP A 135 10.68 15.81 -6.03
C ASP A 135 10.44 15.58 -4.55
N GLY A 136 9.29 15.01 -4.18
CA GLY A 136 9.00 14.57 -2.83
C GLY A 136 9.94 13.47 -2.38
N THR A 137 10.26 12.51 -3.27
CA THR A 137 11.22 11.43 -2.99
C THR A 137 12.62 12.00 -2.67
N ARG A 138 13.13 12.94 -3.49
CA ARG A 138 14.40 13.62 -3.22
C ARG A 138 14.38 14.41 -1.92
N ALA A 139 13.27 15.09 -1.64
CA ALA A 139 13.10 15.85 -0.40
C ALA A 139 13.12 14.95 0.83
N GLU A 140 12.44 13.78 0.78
CA GLU A 140 12.44 12.83 1.89
C GLU A 140 13.82 12.21 2.13
N ILE A 141 14.56 11.81 1.06
CA ILE A 141 15.94 11.31 1.20
C ILE A 141 16.83 12.36 1.88
N ARG A 142 16.74 13.62 1.43
CA ARG A 142 17.51 14.73 2.02
C ARG A 142 17.16 14.95 3.48
N SER A 143 15.88 15.02 3.79
CA SER A 143 15.37 15.24 5.14
C SER A 143 15.80 14.12 6.09
N THR A 144 15.68 12.88 5.67
CA THR A 144 16.11 11.71 6.44
C THR A 144 17.62 11.75 6.70
N TYR A 145 18.42 12.05 5.68
CA TYR A 145 19.86 12.20 5.86
C TYR A 145 20.23 13.31 6.85
N GLN A 146 19.58 14.46 6.75
CA GLN A 146 19.83 15.59 7.66
C GLN A 146 19.46 15.28 9.10
N GLN A 147 18.40 14.50 9.33
CA GLN A 147 17.91 14.17 10.68
C GLN A 147 18.66 13.01 11.32
N THR A 148 19.14 12.05 10.54
CA THR A 148 19.64 10.76 11.06
C THR A 148 21.05 10.39 10.59
N GLY A 149 21.60 11.06 9.57
CA GLY A 149 22.82 10.67 8.87
C GLY A 149 22.67 9.45 7.95
N MET A 150 21.48 8.87 7.85
CA MET A 150 21.22 7.69 7.02
C MET A 150 20.83 8.08 5.60
N VAL A 151 21.44 7.43 4.61
CA VAL A 151 21.03 7.50 3.21
C VAL A 151 20.07 6.36 2.95
N ILE A 152 18.84 6.67 2.57
CA ILE A 152 17.82 5.69 2.17
C ILE A 152 17.64 5.67 0.66
N ASP A 153 17.23 4.52 0.10
CA ASP A 153 16.92 4.40 -1.32
C ASP A 153 15.55 5.04 -1.66
N PRO A 154 15.29 5.33 -2.95
CA PRO A 154 14.05 5.98 -3.34
C PRO A 154 12.76 5.22 -3.00
N HIS A 155 12.77 3.88 -2.98
CA HIS A 155 11.59 3.10 -2.60
C HIS A 155 11.30 3.27 -1.10
N SER A 156 12.33 3.15 -0.26
CA SER A 156 12.23 3.40 1.19
C SER A 156 11.77 4.83 1.50
N ALA A 157 12.23 5.81 0.70
CA ALA A 157 11.81 7.20 0.86
C ALA A 157 10.31 7.38 0.61
N VAL A 158 9.74 6.73 -0.41
CA VAL A 158 8.29 6.76 -0.66
C VAL A 158 7.52 6.16 0.53
N GLY A 159 8.00 5.03 1.08
CA GLY A 159 7.39 4.43 2.27
C GLY A 159 7.46 5.33 3.50
N LEU A 160 8.62 5.89 3.78
CA LEU A 160 8.83 6.75 4.94
C LEU A 160 7.99 8.05 4.86
N ALA A 161 7.92 8.67 3.68
CA ALA A 161 7.06 9.84 3.46
C ALA A 161 5.58 9.49 3.68
N GLY A 162 5.12 8.33 3.21
CA GLY A 162 3.76 7.84 3.46
C GLY A 162 3.47 7.61 4.94
N ALA A 163 4.43 7.05 5.68
CA ALA A 163 4.32 6.86 7.13
C ALA A 163 4.21 8.21 7.87
N ARG A 164 5.04 9.19 7.52
CA ARG A 164 4.98 10.55 8.07
C ARG A 164 3.63 11.22 7.77
N GLN A 165 3.16 11.12 6.54
CA GLN A 165 1.87 11.69 6.13
C GLN A 165 0.71 11.03 6.87
N ALA A 166 0.71 9.71 7.04
CA ALA A 166 -0.31 8.98 7.78
C ALA A 166 -0.40 9.44 9.25
N ARG A 167 0.75 9.73 9.86
CA ARG A 167 0.82 10.29 11.22
C ARG A 167 0.24 11.70 11.29
N VAL A 168 0.68 12.58 10.39
CA VAL A 168 0.25 13.99 10.36
C VAL A 168 -1.25 14.13 10.08
N SER A 169 -1.78 13.29 9.19
CA SER A 169 -3.21 13.30 8.84
C SER A 169 -4.13 12.66 9.87
N GLY A 170 -3.59 12.01 10.92
CA GLY A 170 -4.37 11.26 11.89
C GLY A 170 -4.96 9.96 11.34
N LEU A 171 -4.48 9.47 10.20
CA LEU A 171 -4.89 8.19 9.63
C LEU A 171 -4.48 7.00 10.52
N VAL A 172 -3.38 7.15 11.25
CA VAL A 172 -2.86 6.20 12.23
C VAL A 172 -2.76 6.92 13.56
N SER A 173 -3.21 6.25 14.62
CA SER A 173 -3.20 6.76 16.01
C SER A 173 -1.79 7.19 16.44
N GLN A 174 -1.70 8.26 17.25
CA GLN A 174 -0.39 8.83 17.64
C GLN A 174 0.52 7.83 18.35
N ASP A 175 -0.06 6.92 19.11
CA ASP A 175 0.69 5.91 19.89
C ASP A 175 0.99 4.63 19.09
N THR A 176 0.43 4.46 17.90
CA THR A 176 0.65 3.26 17.08
C THR A 176 1.98 3.37 16.32
N PRO A 177 2.95 2.47 16.52
CA PRO A 177 4.16 2.41 15.71
C PRO A 177 3.84 2.18 14.23
N ILE A 178 4.48 2.95 13.34
CA ILE A 178 4.40 2.74 11.89
C ILE A 178 5.73 2.14 11.42
N ILE A 179 5.66 0.95 10.86
CA ILE A 179 6.80 0.22 10.30
C ILE A 179 6.82 0.47 8.78
N SER A 180 7.97 0.93 8.26
CA SER A 180 8.17 1.16 6.83
C SER A 180 9.37 0.37 6.31
#